data_1dd76d06c645bf76d8b5be2d3874bc41
#
_entry.id   1dd76d06c645bf76d8b5be2d3874bc41
#
_cell.length_a   1.000
_cell.length_b   1.000
_cell.length_c   1.000
_cell.angle_alpha   90.00
_cell.angle_beta   90.00
_cell.angle_gamma   90.00
#
_symmetry.space_group_name_H-M   'P 1'
#
loop_
_entity.id
_entity.type
_entity.pdbx_description
1 polymer ?
#
loop_
_entity_poly.entity_id
_entity_poly.type
_entity_poly.pdbx_seq_one_letter_code
_entity_poly.pdbx_strand_id
1 'polypeptide(L)'
;MDFVVLKNNDWLANQKHAGQCVSNILKSCGEAIVPNLSLKELENIAFSSFKEYNCIPTFLNYDGFPSAICVSINKVLVHGIVSDYILQSGDVVSIDVGATYKGSIADAARTWICGEPKNKQHVEMLDVCKKALRAGQEAVKIGNRIGSIGNAINKIVSKSSFGLITEYGGHGIGPNLHENPFIANKSSINEGVRITNGLSIAIEPMIVIGYPTTKTASDGWGVLTPDIGCHFENSITLMDDVVHIITEITGENL
;
A
#
# COMPACT_ATOMS: atom_id res chain seq x y z
N MET A 1 -15.95 -21.21 -1.67
CA MET A 1 -16.33 -19.97 -2.36
C MET A 1 -15.91 -18.84 -1.47
N ASP A 2 -15.03 -17.99 -1.94
CA ASP A 2 -14.60 -16.82 -1.18
C ASP A 2 -15.79 -15.85 -1.11
N PHE A 3 -16.32 -15.70 0.10
CA PHE A 3 -17.44 -14.79 0.31
C PHE A 3 -16.89 -13.35 0.32
N VAL A 4 -17.37 -12.52 -0.61
CA VAL A 4 -17.02 -11.11 -0.73
C VAL A 4 -18.15 -10.28 -0.14
N VAL A 5 -17.85 -9.46 0.86
CA VAL A 5 -18.82 -8.53 1.46
C VAL A 5 -18.85 -7.26 0.62
N LEU A 6 -19.98 -7.01 -0.05
CA LEU A 6 -20.18 -5.78 -0.80
C LEU A 6 -20.56 -4.63 0.15
N LYS A 7 -20.02 -3.44 -0.13
CA LYS A 7 -20.17 -2.23 0.67
C LYS A 7 -21.28 -1.34 0.09
N ASN A 8 -21.82 -0.44 0.89
CA ASN A 8 -22.86 0.51 0.52
C ASN A 8 -22.31 1.96 0.50
N ASN A 9 -23.17 2.93 0.16
CA ASN A 9 -22.78 4.33 0.05
C ASN A 9 -22.36 4.95 1.42
N ASP A 10 -22.93 4.50 2.54
CA ASP A 10 -22.50 4.96 3.87
C ASP A 10 -21.09 4.50 4.18
N TRP A 11 -20.76 3.26 3.81
CA TRP A 11 -19.39 2.74 3.88
C TRP A 11 -18.45 3.61 3.06
N LEU A 12 -18.78 3.88 1.79
CA LEU A 12 -17.95 4.69 0.90
C LEU A 12 -17.71 6.08 1.47
N ALA A 13 -18.74 6.74 2.02
CA ALA A 13 -18.62 8.06 2.62
C ALA A 13 -17.64 8.06 3.82
N ASN A 14 -17.76 7.09 4.71
CA ASN A 14 -16.85 6.93 5.84
C ASN A 14 -15.43 6.54 5.39
N GLN A 15 -15.30 5.65 4.39
CA GLN A 15 -14.02 5.23 3.86
C GLN A 15 -13.28 6.39 3.17
N LYS A 16 -13.98 7.26 2.46
CA LYS A 16 -13.39 8.49 1.90
C LYS A 16 -12.80 9.39 2.98
N HIS A 17 -13.46 9.49 4.13
CA HIS A 17 -12.92 10.26 5.26
C HIS A 17 -11.66 9.60 5.84
N ALA A 18 -11.68 8.28 6.04
CA ALA A 18 -10.48 7.54 6.45
C ALA A 18 -9.35 7.69 5.42
N GLY A 19 -9.67 7.64 4.12
CA GLY A 19 -8.71 7.83 3.03
C GLY A 19 -8.09 9.23 3.00
N GLN A 20 -8.83 10.28 3.35
CA GLN A 20 -8.28 11.62 3.51
C GLN A 20 -7.22 11.66 4.63
N CYS A 21 -7.48 10.97 5.75
CA CYS A 21 -6.50 10.84 6.83
C CYS A 21 -5.24 10.13 6.34
N VAL A 22 -5.38 8.97 5.68
CA VAL A 22 -4.25 8.20 5.11
C VAL A 22 -3.45 9.04 4.13
N SER A 23 -4.12 9.70 3.17
CA SER A 23 -3.47 10.55 2.16
C SER A 23 -2.70 11.71 2.78
N ASN A 24 -3.27 12.33 3.82
CA ASN A 24 -2.62 13.42 4.55
C ASN A 24 -1.38 12.94 5.32
N ILE A 25 -1.45 11.77 5.96
CA ILE A 25 -0.30 11.16 6.65
C ILE A 25 0.81 10.87 5.65
N LEU A 26 0.49 10.17 4.55
CA LEU A 26 1.48 9.81 3.53
C LEU A 26 2.14 11.06 2.92
N LYS A 27 1.35 12.09 2.62
CA LYS A 27 1.87 13.37 2.12
C LYS A 27 2.80 14.04 3.13
N SER A 28 2.35 14.21 4.37
CA SER A 28 3.11 14.89 5.41
C SER A 28 4.39 14.14 5.79
N CYS A 29 4.33 12.80 5.87
CA CYS A 29 5.50 11.96 6.08
C CYS A 29 6.46 12.05 4.90
N GLY A 30 5.96 11.97 3.66
CA GLY A 30 6.78 12.09 2.46
C GLY A 30 7.53 13.42 2.37
N GLU A 31 6.87 14.54 2.71
CA GLU A 31 7.49 15.87 2.78
C GLU A 31 8.53 15.99 3.90
N ALA A 32 8.39 15.21 4.98
CA ALA A 32 9.31 15.21 6.11
C ALA A 32 10.55 14.31 5.91
N ILE A 33 10.55 13.40 4.92
CA ILE A 33 11.67 12.46 4.70
C ILE A 33 12.93 13.23 4.28
N VAL A 34 13.83 13.39 5.24
CA VAL A 34 15.17 13.98 5.04
C VAL A 34 16.22 13.19 5.83
N PRO A 35 17.50 13.24 5.47
CA PRO A 35 18.58 12.64 6.28
C PRO A 35 18.56 13.16 7.72
N ASN A 36 18.82 12.29 8.67
CA ASN A 36 18.80 12.50 10.12
C ASN A 36 17.40 12.57 10.77
N LEU A 37 16.30 12.38 10.02
CA LEU A 37 14.98 12.20 10.63
C LEU A 37 14.88 10.82 11.28
N SER A 38 14.29 10.73 12.47
CA SER A 38 14.00 9.45 13.13
C SER A 38 12.66 8.86 12.63
N LEU A 39 12.53 7.52 12.67
CA LEU A 39 11.25 6.89 12.33
C LEU A 39 10.14 7.24 13.33
N LYS A 40 10.49 7.52 14.59
CA LYS A 40 9.54 7.99 15.61
C LYS A 40 8.93 9.36 15.29
N GLU A 41 9.69 10.24 14.63
CA GLU A 41 9.16 11.53 14.17
C GLU A 41 8.13 11.33 13.06
N LEU A 42 8.33 10.37 12.14
CA LEU A 42 7.31 10.00 11.13
C LEU A 42 6.02 9.49 11.80
N GLU A 43 6.15 8.63 12.81
CA GLU A 43 4.98 8.14 13.55
C GLU A 43 4.27 9.26 14.33
N ASN A 44 5.00 10.22 14.90
CA ASN A 44 4.40 11.38 15.54
C ASN A 44 3.61 12.28 14.57
N ILE A 45 4.10 12.43 13.33
CA ILE A 45 3.35 13.10 12.26
C ILE A 45 2.05 12.36 11.98
N ALA A 46 2.09 11.03 11.89
CA ALA A 46 0.92 10.19 11.69
C ALA A 46 -0.10 10.34 12.83
N PHE A 47 0.34 10.28 14.10
CA PHE A 47 -0.53 10.47 15.26
C PHE A 47 -1.24 11.83 15.27
N SER A 48 -0.57 12.89 14.83
CA SER A 48 -1.16 14.22 14.71
C SER A 48 -2.32 14.22 13.71
N SER A 49 -2.15 13.58 12.56
CA SER A 49 -3.19 13.47 11.54
C SER A 49 -4.33 12.53 11.96
N PHE A 50 -4.04 11.37 12.60
CA PHE A 50 -5.11 10.52 13.15
C PHE A 50 -6.01 11.29 14.11
N LYS A 51 -5.42 12.13 14.97
CA LYS A 51 -6.18 12.98 15.90
C LYS A 51 -6.98 14.05 15.16
N GLU A 52 -6.41 14.75 14.18
CA GLU A 52 -7.06 15.79 13.39
C GLU A 52 -8.29 15.25 12.66
N TYR A 53 -8.16 14.10 12.02
CA TYR A 53 -9.23 13.46 11.25
C TYR A 53 -10.19 12.62 12.11
N ASN A 54 -9.95 12.55 13.42
CA ASN A 54 -10.71 11.67 14.33
C ASN A 54 -10.77 10.22 13.84
N CYS A 55 -9.64 9.73 13.32
CA CYS A 55 -9.44 8.37 12.88
C CYS A 55 -8.67 7.55 13.91
N ILE A 56 -8.86 6.23 13.87
CA ILE A 56 -8.10 5.27 14.68
C ILE A 56 -6.97 4.70 13.80
N PRO A 57 -5.70 4.63 14.30
CA PRO A 57 -4.64 3.92 13.63
C PRO A 57 -5.00 2.43 13.51
N THR A 58 -5.22 1.93 12.30
CA THR A 58 -5.70 0.56 12.09
C THR A 58 -4.67 -0.49 12.47
N PHE A 59 -3.39 -0.20 12.25
CA PHE A 59 -2.30 -1.17 12.49
C PHE A 59 -1.92 -1.31 13.96
N LEU A 60 -2.09 -0.24 14.77
CA LEU A 60 -1.68 -0.27 16.18
C LEU A 60 -2.46 -1.36 16.94
N ASN A 61 -1.73 -2.34 17.48
CA ASN A 61 -2.24 -3.53 18.14
C ASN A 61 -3.01 -4.53 17.22
N TYR A 62 -3.01 -4.35 15.90
CA TYR A 62 -3.53 -5.34 14.96
C TYR A 62 -2.64 -6.60 15.03
N ASP A 63 -3.20 -7.71 15.48
CA ASP A 63 -2.46 -8.96 15.77
C ASP A 63 -1.21 -8.77 16.63
N GLY A 64 -1.15 -7.68 17.43
CA GLY A 64 -0.01 -7.33 18.27
C GLY A 64 1.06 -6.46 17.60
N PHE A 65 0.79 -5.91 16.40
CA PHE A 65 1.72 -4.98 15.74
C PHE A 65 1.93 -3.72 16.61
N PRO A 66 3.18 -3.31 16.88
CA PRO A 66 3.47 -2.32 17.93
C PRO A 66 3.38 -0.86 17.49
N SER A 67 3.22 -0.57 16.18
CA SER A 67 3.31 0.78 15.63
C SER A 67 2.01 1.25 15.01
N ALA A 68 1.79 2.56 14.94
CA ALA A 68 0.61 3.16 14.30
C ALA A 68 0.67 3.13 12.77
N ILE A 69 1.89 3.06 12.22
CA ILE A 69 2.20 2.97 10.80
C ILE A 69 3.31 1.94 10.58
N CYS A 70 3.41 1.36 9.38
CA CYS A 70 4.59 0.60 9.00
C CYS A 70 5.63 1.55 8.36
N VAL A 71 6.89 1.45 8.78
CA VAL A 71 8.01 2.16 8.15
C VAL A 71 9.09 1.15 7.77
N SER A 72 9.16 0.85 6.50
CA SER A 72 10.02 -0.18 5.93
C SER A 72 11.21 0.45 5.20
N ILE A 73 12.43 0.07 5.58
CA ILE A 73 13.66 0.69 5.08
C ILE A 73 14.47 -0.30 4.24
N ASN A 74 14.80 0.08 3.02
CA ASN A 74 15.71 -0.64 2.11
C ASN A 74 15.26 -2.10 1.84
N LYS A 75 15.86 -3.06 2.54
CA LYS A 75 15.58 -4.50 2.38
C LYS A 75 14.35 -4.97 3.17
N VAL A 76 13.82 -4.17 4.05
CA VAL A 76 12.50 -4.40 4.65
C VAL A 76 11.48 -3.93 3.61
N LEU A 77 10.74 -4.84 3.03
CA LEU A 77 9.79 -4.56 1.97
C LEU A 77 8.49 -3.96 2.53
N VAL A 78 7.90 -4.63 3.51
CA VAL A 78 6.65 -4.27 4.19
C VAL A 78 6.70 -4.64 5.67
N HIS A 79 5.73 -4.18 6.46
CA HIS A 79 5.54 -4.45 7.88
C HIS A 79 6.72 -4.04 8.77
N GLY A 80 7.52 -3.07 8.33
CA GLY A 80 8.62 -2.53 9.14
C GLY A 80 8.09 -1.84 10.40
N ILE A 81 8.63 -2.21 11.57
CA ILE A 81 8.29 -1.60 12.86
C ILE A 81 8.99 -0.25 12.99
N VAL A 82 8.30 0.75 13.55
CA VAL A 82 8.92 2.02 13.92
C VAL A 82 9.96 1.77 15.04
N SER A 83 11.21 2.05 14.73
CA SER A 83 12.36 1.80 15.59
C SER A 83 13.15 3.08 15.88
N ASP A 84 14.29 2.96 16.58
CA ASP A 84 15.23 4.07 16.80
C ASP A 84 16.13 4.37 15.58
N TYR A 85 15.79 3.80 14.41
CA TYR A 85 16.55 4.06 13.17
C TYR A 85 16.46 5.53 12.76
N ILE A 86 17.61 6.07 12.33
CA ILE A 86 17.74 7.43 11.81
C ILE A 86 18.00 7.36 10.32
N LEU A 87 17.14 8.01 9.53
CA LEU A 87 17.20 7.99 8.05
C LEU A 87 18.54 8.54 7.54
N GLN A 88 19.08 7.86 6.54
CA GLN A 88 20.33 8.19 5.89
C GLN A 88 20.06 8.62 4.43
N SER A 89 20.91 9.50 3.88
CA SER A 89 20.81 9.84 2.46
C SER A 89 20.90 8.60 1.58
N GLY A 90 19.95 8.46 0.66
CA GLY A 90 19.80 7.34 -0.27
C GLY A 90 19.07 6.12 0.29
N ASP A 91 18.49 6.19 1.51
CA ASP A 91 17.59 5.16 1.98
C ASP A 91 16.30 5.16 1.15
N VAL A 92 15.81 3.97 0.81
CA VAL A 92 14.50 3.76 0.21
C VAL A 92 13.53 3.49 1.36
N VAL A 93 12.53 4.35 1.51
CA VAL A 93 11.61 4.41 2.66
C VAL A 93 10.20 4.15 2.18
N SER A 94 9.63 3.01 2.53
CA SER A 94 8.20 2.72 2.32
C SER A 94 7.44 2.98 3.61
N ILE A 95 6.40 3.81 3.52
CA ILE A 95 5.47 4.07 4.62
C ILE A 95 4.12 3.52 4.20
N ASP A 96 3.51 2.74 5.10
CA ASP A 96 2.22 2.11 4.92
C ASP A 96 1.31 2.49 6.09
N VAL A 97 0.07 2.89 5.78
CA VAL A 97 -0.85 3.55 6.71
C VAL A 97 -2.26 3.05 6.54
N GLY A 98 -2.79 2.43 7.60
CA GLY A 98 -4.20 2.10 7.73
C GLY A 98 -4.93 3.05 8.68
N ALA A 99 -6.07 3.61 8.27
CA ALA A 99 -6.94 4.44 9.11
C ALA A 99 -8.36 3.90 9.16
N THR A 100 -8.95 3.91 10.35
CA THR A 100 -10.35 3.52 10.58
C THR A 100 -11.19 4.72 11.00
N TYR A 101 -12.27 4.98 10.28
CA TYR A 101 -13.29 5.97 10.63
C TYR A 101 -14.67 5.35 10.64
N LYS A 102 -15.37 5.37 11.78
CA LYS A 102 -16.71 4.77 11.98
C LYS A 102 -16.82 3.35 11.43
N GLY A 103 -15.79 2.53 11.65
CA GLY A 103 -15.73 1.14 11.21
C GLY A 103 -15.38 0.92 9.73
N SER A 104 -15.17 1.98 8.95
CA SER A 104 -14.70 1.90 7.57
C SER A 104 -13.19 2.13 7.52
N ILE A 105 -12.48 1.25 6.84
CA ILE A 105 -11.02 1.24 6.78
C ILE A 105 -10.56 1.72 5.41
N ALA A 106 -9.50 2.54 5.39
CA ALA A 106 -8.70 2.85 4.22
C ALA A 106 -7.24 2.51 4.51
N ASP A 107 -6.53 2.05 3.49
CA ASP A 107 -5.17 1.56 3.55
C ASP A 107 -4.39 2.00 2.33
N ALA A 108 -3.15 2.46 2.51
CA ALA A 108 -2.28 2.81 1.39
C ALA A 108 -0.81 2.90 1.79
N ALA A 109 0.05 2.64 0.80
CA ALA A 109 1.50 2.77 0.97
C ALA A 109 2.15 3.61 -0.14
N ARG A 110 3.22 4.28 0.23
CA ARG A 110 4.11 5.02 -0.68
C ARG A 110 5.56 4.80 -0.33
N THR A 111 6.39 4.86 -1.36
CA THR A 111 7.85 4.75 -1.22
C THR A 111 8.54 6.01 -1.72
N TRP A 112 9.51 6.50 -0.94
CA TRP A 112 10.37 7.64 -1.27
C TRP A 112 11.86 7.27 -1.17
N ILE A 113 12.70 8.14 -1.69
CA ILE A 113 14.15 8.08 -1.48
C ILE A 113 14.53 9.25 -0.57
N CYS A 114 15.17 8.96 0.56
CA CYS A 114 15.65 9.96 1.49
C CYS A 114 16.87 10.69 0.91
N GLY A 115 16.76 11.99 0.64
CA GLY A 115 17.86 12.77 0.05
C GLY A 115 18.22 12.31 -1.37
N GLU A 116 19.53 12.24 -1.66
CA GLU A 116 20.00 11.85 -3.00
C GLU A 116 20.00 10.32 -3.20
N PRO A 117 19.51 9.81 -4.33
CA PRO A 117 19.50 8.40 -4.61
C PRO A 117 20.93 7.83 -4.74
N LYS A 118 21.23 6.75 -4.02
CA LYS A 118 22.54 6.05 -4.13
C LYS A 118 22.72 5.35 -5.48
N ASN A 119 21.61 4.99 -6.14
CA ASN A 119 21.62 4.25 -7.40
C ASN A 119 20.41 4.67 -8.26
N LYS A 120 20.63 4.86 -9.56
CA LYS A 120 19.56 5.16 -10.53
C LYS A 120 18.49 4.06 -10.59
N GLN A 121 18.89 2.81 -10.34
CA GLN A 121 17.94 1.68 -10.28
C GLN A 121 16.85 1.88 -9.20
N HIS A 122 17.16 2.57 -8.09
CA HIS A 122 16.13 2.87 -7.07
C HIS A 122 15.02 3.76 -7.65
N VAL A 123 15.40 4.81 -8.38
CA VAL A 123 14.45 5.73 -9.04
C VAL A 123 13.61 4.99 -10.09
N GLU A 124 14.27 4.17 -10.92
CA GLU A 124 13.61 3.37 -11.96
C GLU A 124 12.64 2.34 -11.35
N MET A 125 13.03 1.71 -10.22
CA MET A 125 12.19 0.76 -9.50
C MET A 125 10.91 1.42 -8.98
N LEU A 126 11.01 2.59 -8.33
CA LEU A 126 9.85 3.33 -7.85
C LEU A 126 8.92 3.70 -9.01
N ASP A 127 9.46 4.16 -10.14
CA ASP A 127 8.69 4.53 -11.33
C ASP A 127 7.94 3.31 -11.92
N VAL A 128 8.60 2.15 -12.01
CA VAL A 128 7.96 0.90 -12.47
C VAL A 128 6.85 0.47 -11.52
N CYS A 129 7.04 0.57 -10.19
CA CYS A 129 6.04 0.20 -9.21
C CYS A 129 4.80 1.10 -9.27
N LYS A 130 5.00 2.41 -9.40
CA LYS A 130 3.92 3.39 -9.63
C LYS A 130 3.11 3.07 -10.90
N LYS A 131 3.79 2.79 -12.00
CA LYS A 131 3.15 2.37 -13.26
C LYS A 131 2.38 1.06 -13.11
N ALA A 132 2.90 0.12 -12.32
CA ALA A 132 2.24 -1.15 -12.03
C ALA A 132 0.97 -0.93 -11.21
N LEU A 133 1.00 -0.07 -10.17
CA LEU A 133 -0.17 0.30 -9.39
C LEU A 133 -1.24 0.94 -10.29
N ARG A 134 -0.87 1.95 -11.10
CA ARG A 134 -1.80 2.59 -12.05
C ARG A 134 -2.44 1.58 -12.99
N ALA A 135 -1.66 0.68 -13.60
CA ALA A 135 -2.18 -0.35 -14.49
C ALA A 135 -3.17 -1.29 -13.78
N GLY A 136 -2.89 -1.66 -12.51
CA GLY A 136 -3.80 -2.44 -11.68
C GLY A 136 -5.11 -1.71 -11.43
N GLN A 137 -5.07 -0.42 -11.10
CA GLN A 137 -6.24 0.43 -10.88
C GLN A 137 -7.10 0.57 -12.15
N GLU A 138 -6.50 0.80 -13.30
CA GLU A 138 -7.17 0.91 -14.60
C GLU A 138 -7.87 -0.39 -15.04
N ALA A 139 -7.43 -1.53 -14.50
CA ALA A 139 -8.04 -2.84 -14.76
C ALA A 139 -9.31 -3.07 -13.90
N VAL A 140 -9.58 -2.25 -12.89
CA VAL A 140 -10.81 -2.30 -12.07
C VAL A 140 -11.97 -1.78 -12.91
N LYS A 141 -12.67 -2.70 -13.56
CA LYS A 141 -13.84 -2.39 -14.41
C LYS A 141 -14.95 -3.40 -14.15
N ILE A 142 -16.19 -2.91 -14.11
CA ILE A 142 -17.37 -3.80 -14.00
C ILE A 142 -17.31 -4.89 -15.07
N GLY A 143 -17.62 -6.10 -14.64
CA GLY A 143 -17.64 -7.28 -15.51
C GLY A 143 -16.29 -7.96 -15.68
N ASN A 144 -15.17 -7.27 -15.45
CA ASN A 144 -13.87 -7.92 -15.35
C ASN A 144 -13.83 -8.86 -14.12
N ARG A 145 -12.81 -9.71 -14.07
CA ARG A 145 -12.47 -10.47 -12.86
C ARG A 145 -11.29 -9.83 -12.16
N ILE A 146 -11.15 -10.05 -10.86
CA ILE A 146 -10.02 -9.49 -10.09
C ILE A 146 -8.65 -9.92 -10.63
N GLY A 147 -8.55 -11.07 -11.29
CA GLY A 147 -7.33 -11.51 -11.97
C GLY A 147 -6.86 -10.56 -13.08
N SER A 148 -7.75 -9.71 -13.63
CA SER A 148 -7.35 -8.66 -14.57
C SER A 148 -6.38 -7.66 -13.95
N ILE A 149 -6.48 -7.42 -12.63
CA ILE A 149 -5.63 -6.50 -11.85
C ILE A 149 -4.19 -7.03 -11.84
N GLY A 150 -3.99 -8.24 -11.32
CA GLY A 150 -2.64 -8.84 -11.28
C GLY A 150 -2.05 -9.11 -12.67
N ASN A 151 -2.89 -9.38 -13.68
CA ASN A 151 -2.44 -9.46 -15.06
C ASN A 151 -1.88 -8.13 -15.55
N ALA A 152 -2.54 -7.01 -15.25
CA ALA A 152 -2.09 -5.67 -15.62
C ALA A 152 -0.79 -5.28 -14.90
N ILE A 153 -0.70 -5.51 -13.58
CA ILE A 153 0.51 -5.30 -12.77
C ILE A 153 1.68 -6.09 -13.38
N ASN A 154 1.51 -7.41 -13.56
CA ASN A 154 2.57 -8.26 -14.09
C ASN A 154 3.02 -7.86 -15.50
N LYS A 155 2.13 -7.37 -16.37
CA LYS A 155 2.49 -6.86 -17.71
C LYS A 155 3.43 -5.66 -17.67
N ILE A 156 3.35 -4.82 -16.64
CA ILE A 156 4.27 -3.69 -16.46
C ILE A 156 5.62 -4.21 -15.94
N VAL A 157 5.61 -4.95 -14.84
CA VAL A 157 6.85 -5.37 -14.16
C VAL A 157 7.66 -6.34 -15.02
N SER A 158 7.03 -7.26 -15.76
CA SER A 158 7.72 -8.22 -16.63
C SER A 158 8.50 -7.60 -17.79
N LYS A 159 8.30 -6.32 -18.09
CA LYS A 159 9.07 -5.57 -19.10
C LYS A 159 10.29 -4.85 -18.50
N SER A 160 10.48 -4.93 -17.20
CA SER A 160 11.59 -4.34 -16.47
C SER A 160 12.58 -5.41 -16.02
N SER A 161 13.69 -4.98 -15.41
CA SER A 161 14.67 -5.88 -14.78
C SER A 161 14.36 -6.19 -13.31
N PHE A 162 13.22 -5.75 -12.79
CA PHE A 162 12.86 -5.90 -11.38
C PHE A 162 12.03 -7.16 -11.12
N GLY A 163 12.16 -7.71 -9.92
CA GLY A 163 11.38 -8.85 -9.47
C GLY A 163 10.01 -8.43 -8.90
N LEU A 164 8.93 -9.08 -9.33
CA LEU A 164 7.59 -8.89 -8.78
C LEU A 164 7.37 -9.86 -7.62
N ILE A 165 7.07 -9.35 -6.44
CA ILE A 165 6.68 -10.17 -5.29
C ILE A 165 5.27 -10.71 -5.54
N THR A 166 5.11 -12.02 -5.38
CA THR A 166 3.84 -12.74 -5.62
C THR A 166 3.34 -13.50 -4.39
N GLU A 167 4.13 -13.56 -3.32
CA GLU A 167 3.77 -14.19 -2.05
C GLU A 167 2.84 -13.29 -1.21
N TYR A 168 2.89 -11.98 -1.46
CA TYR A 168 2.05 -10.94 -0.90
C TYR A 168 1.25 -10.27 -2.02
N GLY A 169 0.20 -9.56 -1.64
CA GLY A 169 -0.66 -8.85 -2.59
C GLY A 169 -1.84 -8.22 -1.91
N GLY A 170 -2.63 -7.47 -2.66
CA GLY A 170 -3.78 -6.75 -2.18
C GLY A 170 -4.91 -7.64 -1.67
N HIS A 171 -5.89 -7.02 -1.08
CA HIS A 171 -6.95 -7.72 -0.36
C HIS A 171 -8.28 -6.96 -0.43
N GLY A 172 -9.37 -7.63 -0.07
CA GLY A 172 -10.62 -6.96 0.25
C GLY A 172 -10.45 -6.10 1.50
N ILE A 173 -11.14 -4.97 1.56
CA ILE A 173 -11.22 -4.11 2.74
C ILE A 173 -12.67 -4.01 3.18
N GLY A 174 -12.90 -4.21 4.49
CA GLY A 174 -14.22 -4.16 5.09
C GLY A 174 -14.16 -3.73 6.55
N PRO A 175 -15.08 -4.25 7.40
CA PRO A 175 -14.96 -4.16 8.84
C PRO A 175 -13.61 -4.67 9.37
N ASN A 176 -13.00 -5.61 8.64
CA ASN A 176 -11.64 -6.06 8.91
C ASN A 176 -10.68 -5.45 7.89
N LEU A 177 -9.44 -5.23 8.31
CA LEU A 177 -8.37 -4.72 7.44
C LEU A 177 -8.18 -5.65 6.23
N HIS A 178 -8.01 -6.94 6.47
CA HIS A 178 -7.85 -7.96 5.45
C HIS A 178 -9.11 -8.82 5.32
N GLU A 179 -9.74 -8.76 4.16
CA GLU A 179 -10.90 -9.57 3.79
C GLU A 179 -10.68 -10.23 2.43
N ASN A 180 -11.53 -11.19 2.10
CA ASN A 180 -11.63 -11.67 0.72
C ASN A 180 -12.16 -10.57 -0.22
N PRO A 181 -11.70 -10.53 -1.47
CA PRO A 181 -10.80 -11.48 -2.13
C PRO A 181 -9.32 -11.11 -1.96
N PHE A 182 -8.42 -12.09 -2.06
CA PHE A 182 -6.99 -11.82 -2.28
C PHE A 182 -6.77 -11.25 -3.69
N ILE A 183 -6.01 -10.17 -3.80
CA ILE A 183 -5.69 -9.49 -5.07
C ILE A 183 -4.24 -9.79 -5.42
N ALA A 184 -4.01 -10.86 -6.15
CA ALA A 184 -2.67 -11.29 -6.52
C ALA A 184 -1.98 -10.27 -7.44
N ASN A 185 -0.68 -10.00 -7.20
CA ASN A 185 0.14 -9.17 -8.07
C ASN A 185 0.45 -9.81 -9.44
N LYS A 186 0.21 -11.13 -9.56
CA LYS A 186 0.32 -11.88 -10.81
C LYS A 186 -0.80 -12.91 -10.89
N SER A 187 -1.61 -12.83 -11.93
CA SER A 187 -2.75 -13.73 -12.15
C SER A 187 -3.15 -13.79 -13.61
N SER A 188 -4.01 -14.74 -13.94
CA SER A 188 -4.67 -14.80 -15.26
C SER A 188 -5.89 -13.89 -15.29
N ILE A 189 -6.16 -13.27 -16.43
CA ILE A 189 -7.28 -12.32 -16.62
C ILE A 189 -8.65 -12.91 -16.25
N ASN A 190 -8.80 -14.24 -16.34
CA ASN A 190 -10.06 -14.93 -16.08
C ASN A 190 -10.19 -15.47 -14.64
N GLU A 191 -9.22 -15.22 -13.77
CA GLU A 191 -9.21 -15.72 -12.40
C GLU A 191 -10.02 -14.86 -11.43
N GLY A 192 -10.50 -15.50 -10.37
CA GLY A 192 -11.15 -14.89 -9.22
C GLY A 192 -12.59 -14.43 -9.48
N VAL A 193 -13.11 -13.67 -8.52
CA VAL A 193 -14.49 -13.16 -8.53
C VAL A 193 -14.67 -12.03 -9.54
N ARG A 194 -15.92 -11.77 -9.94
CA ARG A 194 -16.25 -10.64 -10.81
C ARG A 194 -16.20 -9.33 -10.03
N ILE A 195 -15.71 -8.30 -10.68
CA ILE A 195 -15.73 -6.92 -10.19
C ILE A 195 -17.15 -6.38 -10.35
N THR A 196 -17.74 -5.98 -9.23
CA THR A 196 -19.12 -5.48 -9.15
C THR A 196 -19.20 -4.28 -8.21
N ASN A 197 -20.30 -3.52 -8.27
CA ASN A 197 -20.57 -2.44 -7.31
C ASN A 197 -20.53 -2.95 -5.86
N GLY A 198 -20.02 -2.12 -4.97
CA GLY A 198 -19.80 -2.44 -3.56
C GLY A 198 -18.48 -3.16 -3.27
N LEU A 199 -17.67 -3.49 -4.29
CA LEU A 199 -16.33 -4.05 -4.08
C LEU A 199 -15.41 -2.96 -3.52
N SER A 200 -14.76 -3.25 -2.38
CA SER A 200 -13.72 -2.41 -1.78
C SER A 200 -12.46 -3.24 -1.57
N ILE A 201 -11.34 -2.82 -2.12
CA ILE A 201 -10.08 -3.56 -2.19
C ILE A 201 -8.86 -2.66 -2.03
N ALA A 202 -7.77 -3.23 -1.54
CA ALA A 202 -6.42 -2.69 -1.68
C ALA A 202 -5.76 -3.27 -2.93
N ILE A 203 -4.98 -2.46 -3.65
CA ILE A 203 -4.12 -2.90 -4.76
C ILE A 203 -2.71 -2.43 -4.43
N GLU A 204 -1.77 -3.37 -4.29
CA GLU A 204 -0.46 -3.13 -3.69
C GLU A 204 0.67 -3.89 -4.40
N PRO A 205 1.11 -3.46 -5.57
CA PRO A 205 2.31 -4.02 -6.17
C PRO A 205 3.54 -3.78 -5.28
N MET A 206 4.31 -4.85 -5.13
CA MET A 206 5.59 -4.85 -4.43
C MET A 206 6.66 -5.37 -5.38
N ILE A 207 7.73 -4.62 -5.57
CA ILE A 207 8.83 -5.01 -6.45
C ILE A 207 10.18 -4.87 -5.76
N VAL A 208 11.16 -5.62 -6.25
CA VAL A 208 12.49 -5.70 -5.66
C VAL A 208 13.57 -5.68 -6.74
N ILE A 209 14.74 -5.14 -6.41
CA ILE A 209 15.94 -5.31 -7.23
C ILE A 209 16.38 -6.77 -7.12
N GLY A 210 16.51 -7.46 -8.27
CA GLY A 210 16.96 -8.84 -8.33
C GLY A 210 15.84 -9.86 -8.06
N TYR A 211 16.12 -10.87 -7.24
CA TYR A 211 15.26 -12.05 -7.07
C TYR A 211 14.09 -11.79 -6.10
N PRO A 212 12.84 -12.03 -6.52
CA PRO A 212 11.66 -11.72 -5.72
C PRO A 212 11.35 -12.82 -4.70
N THR A 213 12.21 -12.98 -3.70
CA THR A 213 12.00 -13.91 -2.57
C THR A 213 11.91 -13.14 -1.27
N THR A 214 11.16 -13.66 -0.32
CA THR A 214 10.93 -13.02 0.97
C THR A 214 11.30 -13.93 2.13
N LYS A 215 11.54 -13.32 3.29
CA LYS A 215 11.61 -13.99 4.59
C LYS A 215 11.18 -13.05 5.71
N THR A 216 10.58 -13.60 6.75
CA THR A 216 10.26 -12.81 7.96
C THR A 216 11.55 -12.43 8.70
N ALA A 217 11.63 -11.18 9.17
CA ALA A 217 12.70 -10.69 10.01
C ALA A 217 12.65 -11.31 11.42
N SER A 218 13.73 -11.13 12.19
CA SER A 218 13.81 -11.65 13.57
C SER A 218 12.86 -10.98 14.56
N ASP A 219 12.30 -9.81 14.20
CA ASP A 219 11.27 -9.12 14.97
C ASP A 219 9.87 -9.76 14.86
N GLY A 220 9.72 -10.74 13.96
CA GLY A 220 8.47 -11.45 13.71
C GLY A 220 7.50 -10.74 12.77
N TRP A 221 7.81 -9.52 12.31
CA TRP A 221 6.94 -8.68 11.47
C TRP A 221 7.54 -8.33 10.13
N GLY A 222 8.69 -7.67 10.13
CA GLY A 222 9.30 -7.17 8.91
C GLY A 222 9.49 -8.26 7.85
N VAL A 223 9.07 -7.98 6.62
CA VAL A 223 9.29 -8.86 5.47
C VAL A 223 10.55 -8.41 4.75
N LEU A 224 11.57 -9.24 4.77
CA LEU A 224 12.87 -8.96 4.16
C LEU A 224 12.96 -9.50 2.75
N THR A 225 13.62 -8.76 1.88
CA THR A 225 14.03 -9.15 0.53
C THR A 225 15.56 -9.23 0.42
N PRO A 226 16.12 -9.98 -0.55
CA PRO A 226 17.56 -10.08 -0.73
C PRO A 226 18.22 -8.74 -1.04
N ASP A 227 17.51 -7.84 -1.73
CA ASP A 227 17.95 -6.50 -2.09
C ASP A 227 16.83 -5.49 -1.82
N ILE A 228 17.02 -4.23 -2.19
CA ILE A 228 16.09 -3.13 -1.96
C ILE A 228 14.77 -3.39 -2.69
N GLY A 229 13.66 -3.19 -1.98
CA GLY A 229 12.32 -3.26 -2.52
C GLY A 229 11.54 -1.95 -2.37
N CYS A 230 10.39 -1.88 -3.01
CA CYS A 230 9.43 -0.79 -2.84
C CYS A 230 7.99 -1.29 -2.86
N HIS A 231 7.12 -0.53 -2.23
CA HIS A 231 5.71 -0.81 -2.06
C HIS A 231 4.90 0.45 -2.38
N PHE A 232 3.92 0.33 -3.27
CA PHE A 232 2.92 1.37 -3.54
C PHE A 232 1.54 0.75 -3.48
N GLU A 233 0.60 1.43 -2.85
CA GLU A 233 -0.72 0.91 -2.62
C GLU A 233 -1.79 2.00 -2.64
N ASN A 234 -3.00 1.64 -3.07
CA ASN A 234 -4.22 2.42 -2.85
C ASN A 234 -5.41 1.53 -2.49
N SER A 235 -6.25 2.05 -1.60
CA SER A 235 -7.63 1.57 -1.43
C SER A 235 -8.51 2.06 -2.56
N ILE A 236 -9.34 1.17 -3.09
CA ILE A 236 -10.27 1.43 -4.18
C ILE A 236 -11.63 0.87 -3.83
N THR A 237 -12.68 1.66 -4.05
CA THR A 237 -14.05 1.19 -3.93
C THR A 237 -14.81 1.47 -5.23
N LEU A 238 -15.47 0.45 -5.76
CA LEU A 238 -16.36 0.57 -6.91
C LEU A 238 -17.79 0.76 -6.43
N MET A 239 -18.40 1.90 -6.74
CA MET A 239 -19.76 2.25 -6.34
C MET A 239 -20.46 3.06 -7.44
N ASP A 240 -21.72 2.73 -7.71
CA ASP A 240 -22.53 3.40 -8.76
C ASP A 240 -21.83 3.42 -10.12
N ASP A 241 -21.19 2.30 -10.50
CA ASP A 241 -20.39 2.12 -11.70
C ASP A 241 -19.15 3.03 -11.81
N VAL A 242 -18.79 3.71 -10.71
CA VAL A 242 -17.62 4.60 -10.61
C VAL A 242 -16.54 3.98 -9.74
N VAL A 243 -15.32 3.99 -10.24
CA VAL A 243 -14.12 3.61 -9.47
C VAL A 243 -13.65 4.82 -8.65
N HIS A 244 -13.70 4.68 -7.33
CA HIS A 244 -13.19 5.68 -6.41
C HIS A 244 -11.83 5.24 -5.87
N ILE A 245 -10.76 5.97 -6.19
CA ILE A 245 -9.47 5.82 -5.52
C ILE A 245 -9.57 6.58 -4.20
N ILE A 246 -9.59 5.84 -3.10
CA ILE A 246 -9.92 6.36 -1.77
C ILE A 246 -8.75 7.11 -1.14
N THR A 247 -7.53 6.71 -1.49
CA THR A 247 -6.27 7.18 -0.86
C THR A 247 -5.37 7.95 -1.85
N GLU A 248 -5.99 8.65 -2.80
CA GLU A 248 -5.26 9.48 -3.76
C GLU A 248 -4.63 10.70 -3.06
N ILE A 249 -3.36 10.95 -3.32
CA ILE A 249 -2.66 12.14 -2.81
C ILE A 249 -2.76 13.23 -3.87
N THR A 250 -3.42 14.34 -3.54
CA THR A 250 -3.59 15.48 -4.46
C THR A 250 -2.24 16.04 -4.92
N GLY A 251 -2.04 16.07 -6.24
CA GLY A 251 -0.80 16.57 -6.87
C GLY A 251 0.30 15.52 -7.01
N GLU A 252 0.07 14.28 -6.56
CA GLU A 252 0.98 13.16 -6.83
C GLU A 252 0.81 12.67 -8.27
N ASN A 253 1.94 12.49 -8.97
CA ASN A 253 1.98 11.79 -10.25
C ASN A 253 2.33 10.30 -9.99
N LEU A 254 1.29 9.49 -9.79
CA LEU A 254 1.42 8.03 -9.79
C LEU A 254 1.54 7.51 -11.22
#